data_81bf9b9aea211dc9d7deb7319d26308f
#
_entry.id   81bf9b9aea211dc9d7deb7319d26308f
#
_cell.length_a   1.000
_cell.length_b   1.000
_cell.length_c   1.000
_cell.angle_alpha   90.00
_cell.angle_beta   90.00
_cell.angle_gamma   90.00
#
_symmetry.space_group_name_H-M   'P 1'
#
loop_
_entity.id
_entity.type
_entity.pdbx_description
1 polymer ?
#
loop_
_entity_poly.entity_id
_entity_poly.type
_entity_poly.pdbx_seq_one_letter_code
_entity_poly.pdbx_strand_id
1 'polypeptide(L)'
;MAGRRNGPLLAALLGLCALLATEARAPAQDKLPVDTLKLPPGFEARVYTADVRGARSMTLSPRGTLFVGTRDEGVVYAIPSATRGATAERPRVIARRLNTPNGVAFRDGALYVAEISRILRYDDIEARLDSPPAPVVVSDRFPRDRAHGWKFIAFGPDGSLYVPVGAPCNICEPPTPLHQTITRLRLDGGAPEVVARGVRNSVGFDWHPATKALWFTDNGRDWLGDDRPPDELNHASREGLHFGFPYCHGKDIADPEYGRKHACSEFTPPAIELGPHVAALGMRFYTGDMFPPAYRHQIFIAEHGSWNRSTPIGYRVSLVRLDGDRAVKYEVFAEGWLRNGRPWGRPVDVLVLPDGALLVSDDYAGAIYRISYRR
;
A
#
# COMPACT_ATOMS: atom_id res chain seq x y z
N MET A 1 33.66 84.14 24.97
CA MET A 1 33.58 83.57 26.30
C MET A 1 32.87 82.20 26.14
N ALA A 2 33.54 81.24 26.08
CA ALA A 2 33.96 80.09 26.85
C ALA A 2 32.82 79.32 27.55
N GLY A 3 32.67 78.12 27.23
CA GLY A 3 31.78 77.16 27.94
C GLY A 3 31.85 75.77 27.39
N ARG A 4 32.95 75.05 27.61
CA ARG A 4 33.06 73.58 27.36
C ARG A 4 32.24 72.83 28.39
N ARG A 5 31.44 71.93 27.95
CA ARG A 5 30.89 70.85 28.84
C ARG A 5 31.23 69.49 28.24
N ASN A 6 32.09 68.80 28.96
CA ASN A 6 32.38 67.34 28.76
C ASN A 6 31.20 66.49 29.16
N GLY A 7 30.76 65.57 28.29
CA GLY A 7 29.84 64.47 28.63
C GLY A 7 30.56 63.14 28.39
N PRO A 8 30.32 62.11 29.22
CA PRO A 8 31.09 60.89 29.21
C PRO A 8 30.68 59.91 28.10
N LEU A 9 31.72 59.25 27.56
CA LEU A 9 31.57 58.13 26.64
C LEU A 9 30.86 56.94 27.35
N LEU A 10 29.74 56.55 26.82
CA LEU A 10 29.11 55.26 27.13
C LEU A 10 29.70 54.20 26.19
N ALA A 11 30.50 53.30 26.73
CA ALA A 11 30.98 52.12 26.03
C ALA A 11 29.84 51.08 25.97
N ALA A 12 29.30 50.87 24.78
CA ALA A 12 28.34 49.79 24.54
C ALA A 12 29.08 48.45 24.37
N LEU A 13 28.97 47.59 25.38
CA LEU A 13 29.37 46.18 25.27
C LEU A 13 28.32 45.42 24.42
N LEU A 14 28.67 45.12 23.19
CA LEU A 14 27.94 44.15 22.36
C LEU A 14 28.26 42.74 22.84
N GLY A 15 27.35 42.21 23.64
CA GLY A 15 27.33 40.79 24.03
C GLY A 15 26.93 39.94 22.82
N LEU A 16 27.88 39.21 22.25
CA LEU A 16 27.65 38.21 21.22
C LEU A 16 27.01 36.95 21.87
N CYS A 17 25.66 36.87 21.91
CA CYS A 17 24.96 35.64 22.24
C CYS A 17 25.11 34.66 21.08
N ALA A 18 26.09 33.78 21.14
CA ALA A 18 26.15 32.61 20.30
C ALA A 18 24.98 31.68 20.66
N LEU A 19 23.91 31.73 19.89
CA LEU A 19 22.85 30.73 19.88
C LEU A 19 23.47 29.42 19.37
N LEU A 20 23.86 28.55 20.31
CA LEU A 20 24.12 27.15 20.03
C LEU A 20 22.76 26.54 19.61
N ALA A 21 22.52 26.49 18.31
CA ALA A 21 21.48 25.64 17.75
C ALA A 21 21.86 24.19 18.09
N THR A 22 21.27 23.66 19.14
CA THR A 22 21.24 22.21 19.38
C THR A 22 20.43 21.63 18.24
N GLU A 23 21.11 21.12 17.20
CA GLU A 23 20.48 20.19 16.26
C GLU A 23 19.89 19.06 17.11
N ALA A 24 18.56 19.05 17.19
CA ALA A 24 17.83 17.92 17.75
C ALA A 24 18.20 16.70 16.90
N ARG A 25 19.16 15.93 17.41
CA ARG A 25 19.51 14.62 16.84
C ARG A 25 18.23 13.83 16.83
N ALA A 26 17.75 13.42 15.63
CA ALA A 26 16.65 12.49 15.50
C ALA A 26 16.88 11.34 16.49
N PRO A 27 15.87 10.91 17.26
CA PRO A 27 16.06 9.83 18.22
C PRO A 27 16.74 8.67 17.48
N ALA A 28 17.74 8.09 18.11
CA ALA A 28 18.37 6.86 17.61
C ALA A 28 17.23 5.91 17.26
N GLN A 29 17.20 5.41 16.03
CA GLN A 29 16.15 4.52 15.56
C GLN A 29 16.19 3.29 16.46
N ASP A 30 15.28 3.24 17.45
CA ASP A 30 15.19 2.10 18.36
C ASP A 30 15.03 0.86 17.47
N LYS A 31 15.82 -0.16 17.74
CA LYS A 31 15.82 -1.39 16.97
C LYS A 31 14.37 -1.94 16.94
N LEU A 32 13.78 -2.00 15.75
CA LEU A 32 12.41 -2.51 15.59
C LEU A 32 12.31 -3.91 16.18
N PRO A 33 11.30 -4.25 16.98
CA PRO A 33 11.19 -5.50 17.70
C PRO A 33 10.73 -6.66 16.80
N VAL A 34 11.40 -6.84 15.65
CA VAL A 34 11.06 -7.84 14.62
C VAL A 34 11.18 -9.29 15.15
N ASP A 35 12.00 -9.51 16.17
CA ASP A 35 12.15 -10.77 16.89
C ASP A 35 10.88 -11.18 17.67
N THR A 36 9.94 -10.25 17.85
CA THR A 36 8.65 -10.52 18.49
C THR A 36 7.58 -10.98 17.52
N LEU A 37 7.86 -10.96 16.22
CA LEU A 37 6.96 -11.49 15.22
C LEU A 37 6.84 -13.01 15.34
N LYS A 38 5.59 -13.48 15.30
CA LYS A 38 5.27 -14.91 15.30
C LYS A 38 5.01 -15.35 13.87
N LEU A 39 5.74 -16.36 13.44
CA LEU A 39 5.62 -16.99 12.13
C LEU A 39 5.49 -18.50 12.27
N PRO A 40 5.03 -19.22 11.26
CA PRO A 40 5.06 -20.68 11.24
C PRO A 40 6.50 -21.23 11.37
N PRO A 41 6.67 -22.48 11.86
CA PRO A 41 7.96 -23.10 11.98
C PRO A 41 8.79 -23.05 10.68
N GLY A 42 10.08 -22.76 10.80
CA GLY A 42 11.02 -22.63 9.69
C GLY A 42 11.04 -21.27 9.01
N PHE A 43 10.08 -20.39 9.29
CA PHE A 43 10.10 -19.02 8.80
C PHE A 43 10.84 -18.09 9.75
N GLU A 44 11.50 -17.09 9.18
CA GLU A 44 12.11 -15.99 9.92
C GLU A 44 11.79 -14.64 9.26
N ALA A 45 11.65 -13.61 10.08
CA ALA A 45 11.51 -12.23 9.63
C ALA A 45 12.74 -11.42 10.05
N ARG A 46 13.18 -10.51 9.19
CA ARG A 46 14.25 -9.54 9.46
C ARG A 46 13.87 -8.18 8.94
N VAL A 47 14.40 -7.12 9.55
CA VAL A 47 14.35 -5.79 8.96
C VAL A 47 15.21 -5.80 7.69
N TYR A 48 14.57 -5.57 6.54
CA TYR A 48 15.25 -5.43 5.27
C TYR A 48 15.84 -4.02 5.13
N THR A 49 15.03 -3.00 5.46
CA THR A 49 15.46 -1.61 5.65
C THR A 49 14.49 -0.89 6.59
N ALA A 50 14.99 0.07 7.36
CA ALA A 50 14.21 0.94 8.24
C ALA A 50 14.28 2.42 7.83
N ASP A 51 14.72 2.72 6.61
CA ASP A 51 14.93 4.08 6.09
C ASP A 51 13.94 4.43 4.98
N VAL A 52 12.72 3.84 5.00
CA VAL A 52 11.68 4.06 3.98
C VAL A 52 10.41 4.60 4.65
N ARG A 53 10.49 5.85 5.09
CA ARG A 53 9.41 6.48 5.82
C ARG A 53 8.11 6.49 5.02
N GLY A 54 7.01 6.03 5.63
CA GLY A 54 5.72 5.92 4.98
C GLY A 54 5.66 4.89 3.85
N ALA A 55 6.45 3.80 3.92
CA ALA A 55 6.54 2.75 2.89
C ALA A 55 5.19 2.10 2.60
N ARG A 56 4.75 2.16 1.33
CA ARG A 56 3.48 1.59 0.90
C ARG A 56 3.65 0.60 -0.24
N SER A 57 3.00 0.81 -1.38
CA SER A 57 3.08 -0.15 -2.50
C SER A 57 4.50 -0.32 -3.01
N MET A 58 4.84 -1.53 -3.40
CA MET A 58 6.15 -1.93 -3.87
C MET A 58 6.09 -2.50 -5.27
N THR A 59 7.11 -2.22 -6.08
CA THR A 59 7.34 -2.90 -7.37
C THR A 59 8.83 -3.13 -7.59
N LEU A 60 9.18 -4.27 -8.17
CA LEU A 60 10.56 -4.64 -8.46
C LEU A 60 10.81 -4.58 -9.96
N SER A 61 11.90 -3.94 -10.36
CA SER A 61 12.36 -3.95 -11.74
C SER A 61 13.11 -5.24 -12.08
N PRO A 62 13.26 -5.59 -13.37
CA PRO A 62 14.05 -6.76 -13.78
C PRO A 62 15.54 -6.69 -13.39
N ARG A 63 16.11 -5.50 -13.21
CA ARG A 63 17.49 -5.32 -12.74
C ARG A 63 17.63 -5.40 -11.24
N GLY A 64 16.52 -5.53 -10.52
CA GLY A 64 16.51 -5.68 -9.08
C GLY A 64 16.47 -4.37 -8.30
N THR A 65 15.98 -3.29 -8.88
CA THR A 65 15.65 -2.06 -8.14
C THR A 65 14.24 -2.18 -7.57
N LEU A 66 14.11 -2.08 -6.25
CA LEU A 66 12.81 -2.00 -5.58
C LEU A 66 12.36 -0.55 -5.51
N PHE A 67 11.23 -0.24 -6.12
CA PHE A 67 10.57 1.06 -6.01
C PHE A 67 9.46 0.98 -4.97
N VAL A 68 9.36 2.05 -4.15
CA VAL A 68 8.40 2.11 -3.03
C VAL A 68 7.67 3.43 -3.07
N GLY A 69 6.34 3.35 -3.17
CA GLY A 69 5.46 4.49 -3.03
C GLY A 69 5.24 4.88 -1.58
N THR A 70 4.71 6.09 -1.37
CA THR A 70 4.29 6.59 -0.06
C THR A 70 2.92 7.27 -0.16
N ARG A 71 2.35 7.66 0.97
CA ARG A 71 1.10 8.42 0.96
C ARG A 71 1.35 9.87 1.34
N ASP A 72 1.42 10.15 2.61
CA ASP A 72 1.48 11.51 3.13
C ASP A 72 2.88 12.13 3.01
N GLU A 73 3.93 11.31 2.92
CA GLU A 73 5.31 11.75 2.70
C GLU A 73 5.52 12.40 1.31
N GLY A 74 4.67 12.06 0.34
CA GLY A 74 4.72 12.64 -1.01
C GLY A 74 6.00 12.35 -1.78
N VAL A 75 6.66 11.21 -1.50
CA VAL A 75 7.91 10.79 -2.13
C VAL A 75 7.81 9.39 -2.71
N VAL A 76 8.71 9.08 -3.64
CA VAL A 76 8.94 7.71 -4.12
C VAL A 76 10.41 7.37 -3.87
N TYR A 77 10.63 6.19 -3.31
CA TYR A 77 11.96 5.64 -3.06
C TYR A 77 12.37 4.63 -4.13
N ALA A 78 13.67 4.53 -4.36
CA ALA A 78 14.33 3.43 -5.08
C ALA A 78 15.38 2.80 -4.18
N ILE A 79 15.40 1.48 -4.12
CA ILE A 79 16.37 0.67 -3.38
C ILE A 79 17.08 -0.20 -4.43
N PRO A 80 18.31 0.15 -4.84
CA PRO A 80 19.07 -0.62 -5.81
C PRO A 80 19.43 -2.01 -5.27
N SER A 81 19.68 -2.95 -6.17
CA SER A 81 20.17 -4.30 -5.83
C SER A 81 19.34 -5.06 -4.80
N ALA A 82 18.02 -4.81 -4.78
CA ALA A 82 17.09 -5.38 -3.80
C ALA A 82 17.01 -6.92 -3.81
N THR A 83 17.48 -7.56 -4.87
CA THR A 83 17.53 -9.02 -5.01
C THR A 83 18.84 -9.64 -4.47
N ARG A 84 19.78 -8.83 -4.02
CA ARG A 84 21.11 -9.28 -3.59
C ARG A 84 21.26 -9.14 -2.08
N GLY A 85 21.15 -10.22 -1.35
CA GLY A 85 21.42 -10.25 0.08
C GLY A 85 20.19 -10.12 1.00
N ALA A 86 20.44 -10.18 2.30
CA ALA A 86 19.42 -10.20 3.35
C ALA A 86 18.98 -8.79 3.81
N THR A 87 19.76 -7.76 3.46
CA THR A 87 19.54 -6.35 3.81
C THR A 87 19.61 -5.49 2.56
N ALA A 88 18.86 -4.38 2.56
CA ALA A 88 18.80 -3.44 1.46
C ALA A 88 20.04 -2.56 1.37
N GLU A 89 20.37 -2.12 0.14
CA GLU A 89 21.18 -0.92 -0.04
C GLU A 89 20.40 0.31 0.48
N ARG A 90 21.12 1.43 0.67
CA ARG A 90 20.51 2.66 1.16
C ARG A 90 19.42 3.16 0.20
N PRO A 91 18.18 3.40 0.67
CA PRO A 91 17.12 3.95 -0.13
C PRO A 91 17.45 5.34 -0.67
N ARG A 92 17.09 5.61 -1.92
CA ARG A 92 17.22 6.91 -2.58
C ARG A 92 15.86 7.48 -2.85
N VAL A 93 15.64 8.77 -2.59
CA VAL A 93 14.40 9.44 -2.97
C VAL A 93 14.54 9.92 -4.42
N ILE A 94 13.73 9.32 -5.32
CA ILE A 94 13.75 9.61 -6.76
C ILE A 94 12.68 10.60 -7.21
N ALA A 95 11.65 10.83 -6.41
CA ALA A 95 10.61 11.83 -6.69
C ALA A 95 10.10 12.44 -5.39
N ARG A 96 9.72 13.73 -5.43
CA ARG A 96 9.27 14.51 -4.27
C ARG A 96 8.07 15.38 -4.63
N ARG A 97 7.35 15.85 -3.61
CA ARG A 97 6.20 16.76 -3.74
C ARG A 97 5.09 16.21 -4.63
N LEU A 98 4.91 14.91 -4.58
CA LEU A 98 3.82 14.21 -5.25
C LEU A 98 2.57 14.17 -4.37
N ASN A 99 1.40 14.13 -5.01
CA ASN A 99 0.13 14.09 -4.31
C ASN A 99 -0.26 12.63 -3.99
N THR A 100 0.17 12.14 -2.82
CA THR A 100 -0.18 10.79 -2.35
C THR A 100 0.28 9.69 -3.34
N PRO A 101 1.59 9.57 -3.64
CA PRO A 101 2.11 8.64 -4.64
C PRO A 101 2.15 7.20 -4.12
N ASN A 102 0.99 6.63 -3.77
CA ASN A 102 0.90 5.32 -3.15
C ASN A 102 1.29 4.18 -4.09
N GLY A 103 0.73 4.16 -5.30
CA GLY A 103 0.91 3.06 -6.25
C GLY A 103 2.13 3.26 -7.12
N VAL A 104 2.92 2.20 -7.26
CA VAL A 104 4.07 2.15 -8.17
C VAL A 104 4.02 0.87 -9.00
N ALA A 105 4.35 0.98 -10.30
CA ALA A 105 4.46 -0.16 -11.21
C ALA A 105 5.63 0.07 -12.17
N PHE A 106 6.32 -1.00 -12.56
CA PHE A 106 7.47 -0.92 -13.45
C PHE A 106 7.22 -1.73 -14.73
N ARG A 107 7.53 -1.13 -15.88
CA ARG A 107 7.43 -1.79 -17.18
C ARG A 107 8.33 -1.13 -18.21
N ASP A 108 9.00 -1.93 -19.03
CA ASP A 108 9.77 -1.49 -20.20
C ASP A 108 10.78 -0.35 -19.89
N GLY A 109 11.50 -0.46 -18.76
CA GLY A 109 12.48 0.53 -18.30
C GLY A 109 11.89 1.74 -17.59
N ALA A 110 10.57 1.91 -17.57
CA ALA A 110 9.89 3.04 -16.97
C ALA A 110 9.18 2.70 -15.65
N LEU A 111 9.22 3.64 -14.72
CA LEU A 111 8.44 3.59 -13.49
C LEU A 111 7.16 4.41 -13.66
N TYR A 112 6.03 3.78 -13.38
CA TYR A 112 4.73 4.43 -13.29
C TYR A 112 4.40 4.70 -11.83
N VAL A 113 3.89 5.91 -11.56
CA VAL A 113 3.53 6.36 -10.21
C VAL A 113 2.10 6.90 -10.24
N ALA A 114 1.24 6.38 -9.37
CA ALA A 114 -0.13 6.86 -9.24
C ALA A 114 -0.23 7.91 -8.13
N GLU A 115 -0.59 9.12 -8.50
CA GLU A 115 -1.12 10.14 -7.61
C GLU A 115 -2.65 9.99 -7.46
N ILE A 116 -3.29 10.81 -6.67
CA ILE A 116 -4.77 10.76 -6.50
C ILE A 116 -5.48 10.84 -7.86
N SER A 117 -5.10 11.80 -8.72
CA SER A 117 -5.82 12.05 -9.97
C SER A 117 -5.01 11.82 -11.24
N ARG A 118 -3.72 11.47 -11.10
CA ARG A 118 -2.80 11.36 -12.24
C ARG A 118 -1.99 10.07 -12.18
N ILE A 119 -1.64 9.58 -13.35
CA ILE A 119 -0.59 8.56 -13.54
C ILE A 119 0.59 9.25 -14.19
N LEU A 120 1.73 9.16 -13.54
CA LEU A 120 3.01 9.69 -13.98
C LEU A 120 3.91 8.56 -14.47
N ARG A 121 4.80 8.83 -15.44
CA ARG A 121 5.81 7.89 -15.94
C ARG A 121 7.18 8.55 -15.91
N TYR A 122 8.15 7.85 -15.36
CA TYR A 122 9.57 8.21 -15.33
C TYR A 122 10.33 7.25 -16.26
N ASP A 123 10.75 7.74 -17.42
CA ASP A 123 11.43 6.95 -18.44
C ASP A 123 12.88 6.67 -18.06
N ASP A 124 13.41 5.48 -18.41
CA ASP A 124 14.80 5.05 -18.16
C ASP A 124 15.25 5.23 -16.71
N ILE A 125 14.33 5.06 -15.76
CA ILE A 125 14.53 5.45 -14.35
C ILE A 125 15.72 4.74 -13.71
N GLU A 126 15.97 3.45 -14.03
CA GLU A 126 17.06 2.69 -13.42
C GLU A 126 18.47 3.19 -13.81
N ALA A 127 18.58 3.79 -14.99
CA ALA A 127 19.82 4.42 -15.43
C ALA A 127 20.02 5.82 -14.81
N ARG A 128 19.01 6.36 -14.14
CA ARG A 128 18.96 7.76 -13.70
C ARG A 128 18.55 7.93 -12.24
N LEU A 129 18.83 6.96 -11.37
CA LEU A 129 18.44 7.02 -9.95
C LEU A 129 19.04 8.22 -9.22
N ASP A 130 20.22 8.70 -9.63
CA ASP A 130 20.89 9.86 -9.03
C ASP A 130 20.43 11.20 -9.64
N SER A 131 19.85 11.19 -10.83
CA SER A 131 19.29 12.35 -11.53
C SER A 131 18.01 11.96 -12.27
N PRO A 132 16.91 11.71 -11.56
CA PRO A 132 15.66 11.23 -12.14
C PRO A 132 15.13 12.21 -13.20
N PRO A 133 14.56 11.72 -14.30
CA PRO A 133 13.97 12.58 -15.32
C PRO A 133 12.70 13.25 -14.80
N ALA A 134 12.28 14.34 -15.45
CA ALA A 134 10.96 14.90 -15.25
C ALA A 134 9.89 13.86 -15.66
N PRO A 135 8.81 13.71 -14.91
CA PRO A 135 7.76 12.75 -15.25
C PRO A 135 6.92 13.19 -16.45
N VAL A 136 6.50 12.21 -17.23
CA VAL A 136 5.46 12.37 -18.25
C VAL A 136 4.11 12.06 -17.63
N VAL A 137 3.09 12.90 -17.84
CA VAL A 137 1.71 12.62 -17.44
C VAL A 137 1.10 11.65 -18.46
N VAL A 138 0.83 10.42 -18.00
CA VAL A 138 0.19 9.37 -18.83
C VAL A 138 -1.31 9.56 -18.86
N SER A 139 -1.90 9.93 -17.71
CA SER A 139 -3.32 10.25 -17.59
C SER A 139 -3.55 11.18 -16.40
N ASP A 140 -4.49 12.13 -16.55
CA ASP A 140 -4.99 13.02 -15.50
C ASP A 140 -6.52 12.93 -15.35
N ARG A 141 -7.11 11.83 -15.81
CA ARG A 141 -8.56 11.61 -15.95
C ARG A 141 -9.21 10.95 -14.72
N PHE A 142 -8.46 10.74 -13.64
CA PHE A 142 -9.02 10.16 -12.42
C PHE A 142 -9.65 11.22 -11.51
N PRO A 143 -10.67 10.85 -10.71
CA PRO A 143 -11.25 11.73 -9.70
C PRO A 143 -10.21 12.32 -8.74
N ARG A 144 -10.53 13.50 -8.19
CA ARG A 144 -9.63 14.27 -7.30
C ARG A 144 -9.94 14.09 -5.82
N ASP A 145 -10.88 13.22 -5.49
CA ASP A 145 -11.33 12.98 -4.13
C ASP A 145 -10.20 12.39 -3.30
N ARG A 146 -10.02 12.93 -2.09
CA ARG A 146 -8.98 12.47 -1.17
C ARG A 146 -9.37 11.21 -0.40
N ALA A 147 -10.67 11.08 -0.06
CA ALA A 147 -11.18 9.86 0.57
C ALA A 147 -11.03 8.69 -0.39
N HIS A 148 -10.38 7.62 0.05
CA HIS A 148 -9.99 6.45 -0.75
C HIS A 148 -9.36 6.81 -2.12
N GLY A 149 -8.69 7.98 -2.17
CA GLY A 149 -8.08 8.50 -3.40
C GLY A 149 -6.73 7.91 -3.74
N TRP A 150 -6.01 7.33 -2.75
CA TRP A 150 -4.72 6.68 -2.98
C TRP A 150 -4.92 5.38 -3.76
N LYS A 151 -4.09 5.16 -4.77
CA LYS A 151 -4.26 4.08 -5.73
C LYS A 151 -3.14 3.06 -5.59
N PHE A 152 -3.47 1.80 -5.61
CA PHE A 152 -2.55 0.74 -5.99
C PHE A 152 -2.55 0.60 -7.51
N ILE A 153 -1.42 0.33 -8.15
CA ILE A 153 -1.37 0.09 -9.59
C ILE A 153 -0.48 -1.11 -9.93
N ALA A 154 -0.87 -1.87 -10.92
CA ALA A 154 -0.05 -2.94 -11.50
C ALA A 154 -0.44 -3.19 -12.96
N PHE A 155 0.49 -3.73 -13.75
CA PHE A 155 0.23 -4.14 -15.11
C PHE A 155 -0.43 -5.51 -15.15
N GLY A 156 -1.57 -5.61 -15.83
CA GLY A 156 -2.28 -6.85 -16.05
C GLY A 156 -1.67 -7.75 -17.13
N PRO A 157 -2.12 -9.00 -17.21
CA PRO A 157 -1.69 -9.93 -18.25
C PRO A 157 -1.97 -9.46 -19.69
N ASP A 158 -2.95 -8.58 -19.86
CA ASP A 158 -3.32 -7.91 -21.11
C ASP A 158 -2.40 -6.72 -21.46
N GLY A 159 -1.44 -6.40 -20.58
CA GLY A 159 -0.52 -5.28 -20.75
C GLY A 159 -1.09 -3.91 -20.39
N SER A 160 -2.35 -3.81 -19.96
CA SER A 160 -2.94 -2.56 -19.47
C SER A 160 -2.52 -2.27 -18.02
N LEU A 161 -2.51 -1.00 -17.64
CA LEU A 161 -2.30 -0.59 -16.25
C LEU A 161 -3.64 -0.58 -15.51
N TYR A 162 -3.77 -1.41 -14.46
CA TYR A 162 -4.98 -1.46 -13.65
C TYR A 162 -4.90 -0.45 -12.50
N VAL A 163 -6.02 0.25 -12.26
CA VAL A 163 -6.10 1.38 -11.33
C VAL A 163 -7.45 1.33 -10.60
N PRO A 164 -7.50 1.12 -9.28
CA PRO A 164 -8.73 1.21 -8.51
C PRO A 164 -9.12 2.67 -8.29
N VAL A 165 -10.41 2.94 -8.26
CA VAL A 165 -10.98 4.24 -7.93
C VAL A 165 -12.01 4.05 -6.82
N GLY A 166 -11.63 4.37 -5.60
CA GLY A 166 -12.45 4.15 -4.41
C GLY A 166 -13.67 5.06 -4.31
N ALA A 167 -14.53 4.77 -3.34
CA ALA A 167 -15.66 5.62 -2.98
C ALA A 167 -15.16 6.94 -2.36
N PRO A 168 -15.71 8.10 -2.72
CA PRO A 168 -15.31 9.39 -2.14
C PRO A 168 -15.91 9.65 -0.75
N CYS A 169 -16.45 8.62 -0.12
CA CYS A 169 -17.25 8.66 1.11
C CYS A 169 -17.10 7.37 1.89
N ASN A 170 -17.61 7.34 3.13
CA ASN A 170 -17.76 6.08 3.86
C ASN A 170 -18.79 5.16 3.19
N ILE A 171 -19.94 5.72 2.84
CA ILE A 171 -21.04 5.04 2.13
C ILE A 171 -21.78 6.06 1.26
N CYS A 172 -21.91 5.80 -0.02
CA CYS A 172 -22.66 6.58 -1.00
C CYS A 172 -22.77 5.81 -2.33
N GLU A 173 -23.74 6.18 -3.16
CA GLU A 173 -23.75 5.77 -4.56
C GLU A 173 -22.63 6.46 -5.34
N PRO A 174 -22.13 5.87 -6.44
CA PRO A 174 -21.00 6.43 -7.18
C PRO A 174 -21.37 7.76 -7.84
N PRO A 175 -20.69 8.89 -7.52
CA PRO A 175 -21.00 10.19 -8.12
C PRO A 175 -20.60 10.28 -9.60
N THR A 176 -19.69 9.43 -10.06
CA THR A 176 -19.33 9.28 -11.48
C THR A 176 -19.15 7.80 -11.83
N PRO A 177 -19.20 7.43 -13.13
CA PRO A 177 -18.99 6.05 -13.55
C PRO A 177 -17.63 5.43 -13.19
N LEU A 178 -16.62 6.23 -12.84
CA LEU A 178 -15.30 5.76 -12.45
C LEU A 178 -15.19 5.44 -10.96
N HIS A 179 -16.01 6.04 -10.09
CA HIS A 179 -15.96 5.74 -8.65
C HIS A 179 -16.44 4.33 -8.34
N GLN A 180 -15.89 3.74 -7.27
CA GLN A 180 -16.25 2.41 -6.78
C GLN A 180 -15.96 1.31 -7.80
N THR A 181 -14.80 1.42 -8.49
CA THR A 181 -14.44 0.52 -9.57
C THR A 181 -12.97 0.11 -9.51
N ILE A 182 -12.65 -0.99 -10.17
CA ILE A 182 -11.31 -1.24 -10.69
C ILE A 182 -11.37 -0.94 -12.18
N THR A 183 -10.46 -0.08 -12.64
CA THR A 183 -10.33 0.30 -14.04
C THR A 183 -9.04 -0.26 -14.64
N ARG A 184 -8.98 -0.32 -15.96
CA ARG A 184 -7.74 -0.48 -16.72
C ARG A 184 -7.50 0.74 -17.59
N LEU A 185 -6.24 1.11 -17.73
CA LEU A 185 -5.77 2.21 -18.57
C LEU A 185 -4.81 1.64 -19.61
N ARG A 186 -5.14 1.81 -20.88
CA ARG A 186 -4.22 1.54 -21.98
C ARG A 186 -3.22 2.68 -22.09
N LEU A 187 -1.96 2.37 -22.38
CA LEU A 187 -0.90 3.37 -22.44
C LEU A 187 -0.89 4.20 -23.72
N ASP A 188 -1.80 3.95 -24.63
CA ASP A 188 -1.98 4.68 -25.91
C ASP A 188 -2.75 6.01 -25.74
N GLY A 189 -3.13 6.40 -24.50
CA GLY A 189 -3.81 7.66 -24.19
C GLY A 189 -5.33 7.56 -24.15
N GLY A 190 -5.91 6.37 -24.18
CA GLY A 190 -7.35 6.12 -24.02
C GLY A 190 -7.91 6.57 -22.66
N ALA A 191 -9.24 6.60 -22.54
CA ALA A 191 -9.92 6.79 -21.26
C ALA A 191 -9.79 5.51 -20.41
N PRO A 192 -9.81 5.62 -19.05
CA PRO A 192 -9.91 4.44 -18.20
C PRO A 192 -11.19 3.63 -18.49
N GLU A 193 -11.05 2.32 -18.66
CA GLU A 193 -12.14 1.37 -18.88
C GLU A 193 -12.48 0.66 -17.57
N VAL A 194 -13.76 0.52 -17.24
CA VAL A 194 -14.20 -0.15 -16.00
C VAL A 194 -14.17 -1.67 -16.17
N VAL A 195 -13.44 -2.35 -15.28
CA VAL A 195 -13.31 -3.82 -15.24
C VAL A 195 -14.21 -4.45 -14.17
N ALA A 196 -14.30 -3.81 -12.98
CA ALA A 196 -15.14 -4.26 -11.87
C ALA A 196 -15.86 -3.07 -11.23
N ARG A 197 -17.06 -3.30 -10.69
CA ARG A 197 -17.91 -2.29 -10.05
C ARG A 197 -18.27 -2.67 -8.63
N GLY A 198 -18.78 -1.73 -7.85
CA GLY A 198 -19.22 -1.98 -6.49
C GLY A 198 -18.05 -2.31 -5.56
N VAL A 199 -16.92 -1.65 -5.76
CA VAL A 199 -15.68 -1.78 -5.00
C VAL A 199 -15.47 -0.52 -4.17
N ARG A 200 -15.50 -0.65 -2.83
CA ARG A 200 -15.42 0.53 -1.96
C ARG A 200 -14.03 1.14 -1.89
N ASN A 201 -13.03 0.34 -1.55
CA ASN A 201 -11.65 0.80 -1.35
C ASN A 201 -10.65 -0.35 -1.50
N SER A 202 -10.38 -0.72 -2.74
CA SER A 202 -9.34 -1.70 -3.05
C SER A 202 -7.96 -1.04 -3.08
N VAL A 203 -7.02 -1.59 -2.32
CA VAL A 203 -5.62 -1.10 -2.24
C VAL A 203 -4.63 -2.23 -2.56
N GLY A 204 -5.10 -3.32 -3.10
CA GLY A 204 -4.25 -4.44 -3.50
C GLY A 204 -5.00 -5.40 -4.42
N PHE A 205 -4.33 -5.82 -5.46
CA PHE A 205 -4.83 -6.84 -6.38
C PHE A 205 -3.68 -7.56 -7.07
N ASP A 206 -3.98 -8.74 -7.57
CA ASP A 206 -3.05 -9.55 -8.35
C ASP A 206 -3.84 -10.52 -9.23
N TRP A 207 -3.18 -11.19 -10.17
CA TRP A 207 -3.79 -12.14 -11.08
C TRP A 207 -3.41 -13.56 -10.73
N HIS A 208 -4.40 -14.43 -10.70
CA HIS A 208 -4.15 -15.86 -10.46
C HIS A 208 -3.12 -16.40 -11.48
N PRO A 209 -2.04 -17.06 -11.03
CA PRO A 209 -0.91 -17.43 -11.90
C PRO A 209 -1.30 -18.30 -13.10
N ALA A 210 -2.30 -19.18 -12.94
CA ALA A 210 -2.76 -20.07 -14.02
C ALA A 210 -3.92 -19.46 -14.83
N THR A 211 -5.00 -19.04 -14.17
CA THR A 211 -6.24 -18.60 -14.86
C THR A 211 -6.19 -17.17 -15.36
N LYS A 212 -5.25 -16.36 -14.83
CA LYS A 212 -5.15 -14.91 -15.10
C LYS A 212 -6.37 -14.10 -14.62
N ALA A 213 -7.26 -14.70 -13.86
CA ALA A 213 -8.37 -13.99 -13.24
C ALA A 213 -7.87 -12.97 -12.22
N LEU A 214 -8.53 -11.83 -12.14
CA LEU A 214 -8.21 -10.76 -11.20
C LEU A 214 -8.73 -11.09 -9.79
N TRP A 215 -7.85 -10.98 -8.80
CA TRP A 215 -8.19 -11.06 -7.38
C TRP A 215 -7.82 -9.76 -6.70
N PHE A 216 -8.66 -9.28 -5.77
CA PHE A 216 -8.42 -8.00 -5.10
C PHE A 216 -9.00 -7.98 -3.69
N THR A 217 -8.35 -7.22 -2.81
CA THR A 217 -8.88 -6.90 -1.48
C THR A 217 -9.82 -5.70 -1.57
N ASP A 218 -10.86 -5.67 -0.74
CA ASP A 218 -11.72 -4.49 -0.56
C ASP A 218 -12.01 -4.25 0.92
N ASN A 219 -11.93 -2.98 1.33
CA ASN A 219 -12.17 -2.57 2.71
C ASN A 219 -13.64 -2.20 2.90
N GLY A 220 -14.32 -2.85 3.84
CA GLY A 220 -15.69 -2.62 4.21
C GLY A 220 -15.97 -1.21 4.74
N ARG A 221 -17.26 -0.81 4.80
CA ARG A 221 -17.65 0.50 5.37
C ARG A 221 -17.40 0.56 6.87
N ASP A 222 -17.20 1.78 7.39
CA ASP A 222 -17.11 2.04 8.82
C ASP A 222 -18.48 2.20 9.46
N TRP A 223 -18.53 2.11 10.80
CA TRP A 223 -19.66 2.49 11.65
C TRP A 223 -20.88 1.54 11.61
N LEU A 224 -20.65 0.24 11.36
CA LEU A 224 -21.65 -0.81 11.59
C LEU A 224 -21.34 -1.65 12.83
N GLY A 225 -20.45 -1.18 13.70
CA GLY A 225 -19.99 -1.86 14.91
C GLY A 225 -18.64 -2.56 14.70
N ASP A 226 -18.17 -3.23 15.75
CA ASP A 226 -16.85 -3.87 15.76
C ASP A 226 -16.74 -5.08 14.81
N ASP A 227 -17.83 -5.81 14.66
CA ASP A 227 -17.83 -7.11 14.00
C ASP A 227 -18.49 -7.10 12.60
N ARG A 228 -18.82 -5.90 12.08
CA ARG A 228 -19.46 -5.72 10.77
C ARG A 228 -19.00 -4.45 10.08
N PRO A 229 -18.94 -4.47 8.73
CA PRO A 229 -18.91 -5.64 7.87
C PRO A 229 -17.49 -6.26 7.87
N PRO A 230 -17.31 -7.46 7.32
CA PRO A 230 -15.99 -7.98 7.01
C PRO A 230 -15.33 -7.14 5.93
N ASP A 231 -14.01 -7.13 5.90
CA ASP A 231 -13.26 -6.82 4.69
C ASP A 231 -13.29 -8.05 3.77
N GLU A 232 -12.96 -7.87 2.50
CA GLU A 232 -13.22 -8.87 1.47
C GLU A 232 -11.96 -9.21 0.67
N LEU A 233 -11.83 -10.49 0.30
CA LEU A 233 -11.03 -10.90 -0.84
C LEU A 233 -11.98 -11.31 -1.96
N ASN A 234 -11.92 -10.60 -3.06
CA ASN A 234 -12.79 -10.73 -4.21
C ASN A 234 -12.11 -11.45 -5.38
N HIS A 235 -12.87 -12.21 -6.15
CA HIS A 235 -12.44 -12.90 -7.36
C HIS A 235 -13.29 -12.46 -8.56
N ALA A 236 -12.69 -11.69 -9.46
CA ALA A 236 -13.32 -11.31 -10.71
C ALA A 236 -13.05 -12.38 -11.79
N SER A 237 -13.91 -13.41 -11.85
CA SER A 237 -13.81 -14.50 -12.83
C SER A 237 -14.02 -14.03 -14.28
N ARG A 238 -14.62 -12.86 -14.48
CA ARG A 238 -14.79 -12.16 -15.76
C ARG A 238 -14.91 -10.67 -15.52
N GLU A 239 -14.78 -9.89 -16.57
CA GLU A 239 -15.00 -8.43 -16.53
C GLU A 239 -16.49 -8.09 -16.33
N GLY A 240 -16.75 -6.87 -15.82
CA GLY A 240 -18.07 -6.28 -15.66
C GLY A 240 -18.86 -6.75 -14.44
N LEU A 241 -18.27 -7.58 -13.56
CA LEU A 241 -18.91 -7.99 -12.31
C LEU A 241 -19.09 -6.81 -11.36
N HIS A 242 -20.14 -6.88 -10.53
CA HIS A 242 -20.45 -5.93 -9.47
C HIS A 242 -20.36 -6.62 -8.10
N PHE A 243 -19.57 -6.06 -7.18
CA PHE A 243 -19.20 -6.66 -5.90
C PHE A 243 -20.00 -6.12 -4.70
N GLY A 244 -21.11 -5.45 -4.94
CA GLY A 244 -22.16 -5.14 -3.95
C GLY A 244 -22.17 -3.72 -3.42
N PHE A 245 -21.02 -3.08 -3.17
CA PHE A 245 -21.00 -1.73 -2.58
C PHE A 245 -21.70 -0.68 -3.49
N PRO A 246 -22.58 0.19 -2.96
CA PRO A 246 -22.87 0.45 -1.53
C PRO A 246 -24.05 -0.35 -0.98
N TYR A 247 -24.65 -1.27 -1.71
CA TYR A 247 -25.91 -1.92 -1.37
C TYR A 247 -25.76 -3.14 -0.47
N CYS A 248 -24.67 -3.86 -0.64
CA CYS A 248 -24.38 -5.10 0.06
C CYS A 248 -22.91 -5.17 0.49
N HIS A 249 -22.63 -5.80 1.63
CA HIS A 249 -21.32 -6.04 2.20
C HIS A 249 -21.15 -7.52 2.52
N GLY A 250 -19.93 -8.04 2.35
CA GLY A 250 -19.70 -9.46 2.52
C GLY A 250 -20.61 -10.27 1.59
N LYS A 251 -21.07 -11.43 2.06
CA LYS A 251 -21.92 -12.33 1.27
C LYS A 251 -23.37 -11.86 1.21
N ASP A 252 -23.91 -11.31 2.32
CA ASP A 252 -25.35 -11.16 2.49
C ASP A 252 -25.76 -10.02 3.45
N ILE A 253 -24.85 -9.14 3.82
CA ILE A 253 -25.15 -8.02 4.72
C ILE A 253 -25.70 -6.86 3.92
N ALA A 254 -27.03 -6.73 3.87
CA ALA A 254 -27.68 -5.55 3.27
C ALA A 254 -27.29 -4.27 4.02
N ASP A 255 -26.88 -3.24 3.28
CA ASP A 255 -26.57 -1.94 3.87
C ASP A 255 -27.83 -1.30 4.48
N PRO A 256 -27.78 -0.76 5.71
CA PRO A 256 -28.96 -0.18 6.36
C PRO A 256 -29.52 1.05 5.63
N GLU A 257 -28.70 1.79 4.86
CA GLU A 257 -29.11 2.99 4.13
C GLU A 257 -29.50 2.69 2.68
N TYR A 258 -28.72 1.83 2.01
CA TYR A 258 -28.85 1.57 0.57
C TYR A 258 -29.38 0.18 0.22
N GLY A 259 -29.32 -0.80 1.13
CA GLY A 259 -29.62 -2.22 0.87
C GLY A 259 -31.08 -2.52 0.51
N ARG A 260 -31.99 -1.52 0.68
CA ARG A 260 -33.39 -1.66 0.20
C ARG A 260 -33.54 -1.50 -1.31
N LYS A 261 -32.53 -0.93 -1.99
CA LYS A 261 -32.58 -0.68 -3.44
C LYS A 261 -32.26 -1.93 -4.26
N HIS A 262 -31.40 -2.80 -3.72
CA HIS A 262 -30.91 -3.99 -4.40
C HIS A 262 -30.71 -5.13 -3.41
N ALA A 263 -31.06 -6.34 -3.79
CA ALA A 263 -30.81 -7.54 -2.99
C ALA A 263 -29.35 -7.98 -3.13
N CYS A 264 -28.73 -8.51 -2.07
CA CYS A 264 -27.34 -9.02 -2.12
C CYS A 264 -27.16 -10.11 -3.18
N SER A 265 -28.19 -10.88 -3.48
CA SER A 265 -28.16 -11.91 -4.53
C SER A 265 -27.98 -11.39 -5.96
N GLU A 266 -28.10 -10.08 -6.18
CA GLU A 266 -27.85 -9.46 -7.48
C GLU A 266 -26.34 -9.28 -7.76
N PHE A 267 -25.51 -9.40 -6.72
CA PHE A 267 -24.09 -9.10 -6.78
C PHE A 267 -23.21 -10.34 -6.70
N THR A 268 -21.97 -10.19 -7.11
CA THR A 268 -20.95 -11.23 -6.93
C THR A 268 -20.47 -11.19 -5.47
N PRO A 269 -20.65 -12.29 -4.71
CA PRO A 269 -20.16 -12.33 -3.34
C PRO A 269 -18.62 -12.38 -3.31
N PRO A 270 -17.97 -12.00 -2.19
CA PRO A 270 -16.54 -12.19 -2.02
C PRO A 270 -16.16 -13.68 -2.11
N ALA A 271 -14.97 -13.95 -2.65
CA ALA A 271 -14.41 -15.30 -2.67
C ALA A 271 -14.22 -15.84 -1.25
N ILE A 272 -13.84 -14.96 -0.32
CA ILE A 272 -13.81 -15.22 1.12
C ILE A 272 -13.92 -13.90 1.89
N GLU A 273 -14.67 -13.94 2.99
CA GLU A 273 -14.71 -12.84 3.96
C GLU A 273 -13.46 -12.88 4.84
N LEU A 274 -12.85 -11.73 5.02
CA LEU A 274 -11.72 -11.49 5.92
C LEU A 274 -12.24 -11.01 7.28
N GLY A 275 -11.35 -10.73 8.23
CA GLY A 275 -11.78 -10.15 9.51
C GLY A 275 -12.42 -8.76 9.32
N PRO A 276 -13.39 -8.39 10.17
CA PRO A 276 -14.00 -7.06 10.10
C PRO A 276 -12.98 -5.98 10.45
N HIS A 277 -12.88 -4.97 9.59
CA HIS A 277 -12.00 -3.81 9.76
C HIS A 277 -10.49 -4.14 9.88
N VAL A 278 -10.03 -5.26 9.33
CA VAL A 278 -8.59 -5.60 9.34
C VAL A 278 -7.78 -4.65 8.47
N ALA A 279 -8.43 -3.86 7.63
CA ALA A 279 -7.85 -3.01 6.61
C ALA A 279 -6.93 -3.81 5.68
N ALA A 280 -7.52 -4.76 4.96
CA ALA A 280 -6.84 -5.59 3.97
C ALA A 280 -6.36 -4.71 2.82
N LEU A 281 -5.04 -4.60 2.63
CA LEU A 281 -4.42 -3.74 1.64
C LEU A 281 -3.74 -4.57 0.55
N GLY A 282 -2.40 -4.50 0.42
CA GLY A 282 -1.65 -5.21 -0.59
C GLY A 282 -1.81 -6.72 -0.49
N MET A 283 -1.94 -7.37 -1.63
CA MET A 283 -2.03 -8.83 -1.72
C MET A 283 -1.21 -9.35 -2.89
N ARG A 284 -0.66 -10.55 -2.77
CA ARG A 284 0.05 -11.23 -3.86
C ARG A 284 -0.17 -12.74 -3.82
N PHE A 285 -0.26 -13.32 -5.00
CA PHE A 285 -0.02 -14.75 -5.15
C PHE A 285 1.44 -15.08 -4.90
N TYR A 286 1.71 -16.08 -4.08
CA TYR A 286 3.07 -16.54 -3.89
C TYR A 286 3.53 -17.40 -5.08
N THR A 287 4.45 -16.86 -5.85
CA THR A 287 5.01 -17.52 -7.06
C THR A 287 6.46 -17.97 -6.87
N GLY A 288 7.02 -17.75 -5.67
CA GLY A 288 8.40 -18.15 -5.36
C GLY A 288 8.56 -19.63 -5.03
N ASP A 289 9.83 -20.06 -4.93
CA ASP A 289 10.21 -21.44 -4.64
C ASP A 289 10.90 -21.60 -3.27
N MET A 290 11.09 -20.52 -2.50
CA MET A 290 11.74 -20.57 -1.19
C MET A 290 10.84 -21.19 -0.13
N PHE A 291 9.56 -20.86 -0.10
CA PHE A 291 8.62 -21.38 0.88
C PHE A 291 8.23 -22.82 0.53
N PRO A 292 7.79 -23.63 1.52
CA PRO A 292 7.30 -24.97 1.25
C PRO A 292 6.23 -25.03 0.13
N PRO A 293 6.14 -26.13 -0.63
CA PRO A 293 5.22 -26.24 -1.77
C PRO A 293 3.76 -25.91 -1.46
N ALA A 294 3.32 -26.16 -0.22
CA ALA A 294 1.97 -25.83 0.24
C ALA A 294 1.63 -24.33 0.23
N TYR A 295 2.61 -23.45 0.06
CA TYR A 295 2.41 -22.00 -0.05
C TYR A 295 2.34 -21.51 -1.50
N ARG A 296 2.72 -22.35 -2.45
CA ARG A 296 2.74 -21.96 -3.87
C ARG A 296 1.33 -21.67 -4.36
N HIS A 297 1.20 -20.55 -5.07
CA HIS A 297 -0.06 -20.01 -5.58
C HIS A 297 -1.12 -19.69 -4.51
N GLN A 298 -0.73 -19.63 -3.24
CA GLN A 298 -1.58 -19.12 -2.17
C GLN A 298 -1.48 -17.60 -2.10
N ILE A 299 -2.45 -16.94 -1.47
CA ILE A 299 -2.52 -15.47 -1.42
C ILE A 299 -2.05 -14.97 -0.06
N PHE A 300 -1.02 -14.13 -0.04
CA PHE A 300 -0.62 -13.36 1.13
C PHE A 300 -1.26 -11.98 1.08
N ILE A 301 -1.78 -11.51 2.22
CA ILE A 301 -2.47 -10.22 2.36
C ILE A 301 -1.84 -9.45 3.52
N ALA A 302 -1.46 -8.20 3.29
CA ALA A 302 -1.09 -7.27 4.35
C ALA A 302 -2.35 -6.66 4.97
N GLU A 303 -2.56 -6.88 6.26
CA GLU A 303 -3.63 -6.28 7.05
C GLU A 303 -3.07 -5.13 7.88
N HIS A 304 -3.41 -3.91 7.47
CA HIS A 304 -2.89 -2.68 8.06
C HIS A 304 -3.36 -2.45 9.50
N GLY A 305 -4.50 -3.03 9.84
CA GLY A 305 -5.08 -2.99 11.17
C GLY A 305 -6.14 -1.91 11.35
N SER A 306 -7.10 -2.23 12.21
CA SER A 306 -8.28 -1.42 12.49
C SER A 306 -7.94 -0.09 13.15
N TRP A 307 -8.78 0.91 12.90
CA TRP A 307 -8.75 2.21 13.59
C TRP A 307 -10.08 2.50 14.31
N ASN A 308 -11.15 1.82 13.95
CA ASN A 308 -12.54 2.06 14.35
C ASN A 308 -13.15 0.88 15.15
N ARG A 309 -12.32 0.10 15.86
CA ARG A 309 -12.77 -1.00 16.74
C ARG A 309 -12.39 -0.72 18.18
N SER A 310 -13.22 -1.18 19.11
CA SER A 310 -12.93 -1.16 20.54
C SER A 310 -11.74 -2.07 20.90
N THR A 311 -11.63 -3.23 20.25
CA THR A 311 -10.46 -4.11 20.33
C THR A 311 -9.77 -4.14 18.95
N PRO A 312 -8.52 -3.66 18.85
CA PRO A 312 -7.79 -3.64 17.59
C PRO A 312 -7.62 -5.04 16.98
N ILE A 313 -7.76 -5.15 15.65
CA ILE A 313 -7.56 -6.36 14.86
C ILE A 313 -6.73 -6.05 13.60
N GLY A 314 -6.17 -7.06 12.94
CA GLY A 314 -5.25 -6.90 11.81
C GLY A 314 -3.82 -6.71 12.32
N TYR A 315 -3.06 -5.76 11.75
CA TYR A 315 -1.64 -5.54 12.06
C TYR A 315 -0.82 -6.81 11.86
N ARG A 316 -1.01 -7.47 10.72
CA ARG A 316 -0.45 -8.79 10.45
C ARG A 316 -0.39 -9.06 8.95
N VAL A 317 0.24 -10.16 8.59
CA VAL A 317 0.10 -10.74 7.26
C VAL A 317 -0.75 -11.98 7.39
N SER A 318 -1.81 -12.07 6.62
CA SER A 318 -2.68 -13.23 6.53
C SER A 318 -2.42 -14.03 5.26
N LEU A 319 -2.96 -15.24 5.24
CA LEU A 319 -2.82 -16.20 4.16
C LEU A 319 -4.20 -16.74 3.80
N VAL A 320 -4.56 -16.66 2.53
CA VAL A 320 -5.73 -17.35 2.00
C VAL A 320 -5.28 -18.57 1.22
N ARG A 321 -5.78 -19.72 1.63
CA ARG A 321 -5.56 -21.02 0.96
C ARG A 321 -6.55 -21.17 -0.18
N LEU A 322 -6.04 -21.61 -1.31
CA LEU A 322 -6.83 -21.92 -2.49
C LEU A 322 -6.81 -23.43 -2.80
N ASP A 323 -7.94 -23.90 -3.30
CA ASP A 323 -8.08 -25.18 -3.98
C ASP A 323 -8.48 -24.86 -5.44
N GLY A 324 -7.53 -24.95 -6.36
CA GLY A 324 -7.66 -24.37 -7.70
C GLY A 324 -7.80 -22.85 -7.64
N ASP A 325 -8.92 -22.31 -8.08
CA ASP A 325 -9.30 -20.89 -8.03
C ASP A 325 -10.37 -20.59 -6.96
N ARG A 326 -10.61 -21.50 -6.03
CA ARG A 326 -11.57 -21.36 -4.94
C ARG A 326 -10.87 -21.08 -3.62
N ALA A 327 -11.20 -19.99 -2.95
CA ALA A 327 -10.72 -19.71 -1.60
C ALA A 327 -11.40 -20.68 -0.60
N VAL A 328 -10.58 -21.40 0.19
CA VAL A 328 -11.06 -22.45 1.10
C VAL A 328 -10.73 -22.17 2.57
N LYS A 329 -9.75 -21.34 2.87
CA LYS A 329 -9.36 -21.02 4.24
C LYS A 329 -8.67 -19.65 4.31
N TYR A 330 -8.99 -18.90 5.34
CA TYR A 330 -8.31 -17.67 5.73
C TYR A 330 -7.64 -17.89 7.08
N GLU A 331 -6.36 -17.59 7.21
CA GLU A 331 -5.56 -17.83 8.41
C GLU A 331 -4.46 -16.79 8.60
N VAL A 332 -3.99 -16.62 9.82
CA VAL A 332 -2.84 -15.74 10.13
C VAL A 332 -1.56 -16.41 9.68
N PHE A 333 -0.70 -15.68 8.95
CA PHE A 333 0.64 -16.14 8.57
C PHE A 333 1.73 -15.53 9.45
N ALA A 334 1.73 -14.22 9.64
CA ALA A 334 2.69 -13.51 10.48
C ALA A 334 1.98 -12.46 11.32
N GLU A 335 2.19 -12.44 12.63
CA GLU A 335 1.59 -11.49 13.55
C GLU A 335 2.61 -10.96 14.56
N GLY A 336 2.26 -9.90 15.30
CA GLY A 336 3.09 -9.35 16.37
C GLY A 336 3.39 -7.86 16.21
N TRP A 337 2.96 -7.22 15.10
CA TRP A 337 3.04 -5.76 14.94
C TRP A 337 2.12 -4.98 15.90
N LEU A 338 1.16 -5.66 16.53
CA LEU A 338 0.34 -5.14 17.61
C LEU A 338 0.78 -5.76 18.94
N ARG A 339 1.18 -4.93 19.92
CA ARG A 339 1.58 -5.38 21.26
C ARG A 339 0.84 -4.58 22.32
N ASN A 340 0.19 -5.28 23.27
CA ASN A 340 -0.57 -4.66 24.35
C ASN A 340 -1.55 -3.58 23.86
N GLY A 341 -2.26 -3.85 22.76
CA GLY A 341 -3.23 -2.93 22.16
C GLY A 341 -2.61 -1.72 21.43
N ARG A 342 -1.28 -1.64 21.28
CA ARG A 342 -0.57 -0.56 20.58
C ARG A 342 0.23 -1.11 19.41
N PRO A 343 0.06 -0.57 18.20
CA PRO A 343 0.88 -0.98 17.07
C PRO A 343 2.29 -0.40 17.18
N TRP A 344 3.28 -1.20 16.86
CA TRP A 344 4.63 -0.74 16.57
C TRP A 344 4.93 -0.77 15.06
N GLY A 345 4.08 -1.42 14.29
CA GLY A 345 4.13 -1.47 12.84
C GLY A 345 2.73 -1.74 12.24
N ARG A 346 2.58 -1.43 10.95
CA ARG A 346 1.34 -1.58 10.19
C ARG A 346 1.69 -2.08 8.78
N PRO A 347 1.55 -3.39 8.50
CA PRO A 347 1.78 -3.96 7.17
C PRO A 347 0.90 -3.30 6.10
N VAL A 348 1.48 -2.96 4.94
CA VAL A 348 0.76 -2.29 3.84
C VAL A 348 0.75 -3.11 2.57
N ASP A 349 1.89 -3.59 2.10
CA ASP A 349 1.99 -4.36 0.86
C ASP A 349 2.92 -5.56 1.06
N VAL A 350 2.73 -6.56 0.22
CA VAL A 350 3.58 -7.74 0.14
C VAL A 350 4.13 -7.89 -1.28
N LEU A 351 5.38 -8.33 -1.40
CA LEU A 351 6.03 -8.55 -2.69
C LEU A 351 6.92 -9.81 -2.63
N VAL A 352 6.80 -10.67 -3.63
CA VAL A 352 7.66 -11.85 -3.74
C VAL A 352 8.94 -11.48 -4.50
N LEU A 353 10.09 -11.71 -3.87
CA LEU A 353 11.40 -11.51 -4.50
C LEU A 353 11.76 -12.69 -5.44
N PRO A 354 12.68 -12.50 -6.38
CA PRO A 354 13.13 -13.56 -7.30
C PRO A 354 13.73 -14.79 -6.59
N ASP A 355 14.31 -14.63 -5.40
CA ASP A 355 14.79 -15.74 -4.57
C ASP A 355 13.68 -16.42 -3.76
N GLY A 356 12.45 -15.97 -3.90
CA GLY A 356 11.27 -16.52 -3.25
C GLY A 356 10.99 -15.98 -1.85
N ALA A 357 11.77 -15.05 -1.32
CA ALA A 357 11.42 -14.38 -0.06
C ALA A 357 10.24 -13.42 -0.25
N LEU A 358 9.51 -13.16 0.83
CA LEU A 358 8.40 -12.22 0.86
C LEU A 358 8.87 -10.92 1.54
N LEU A 359 8.76 -9.79 0.84
CA LEU A 359 8.88 -8.48 1.45
C LEU A 359 7.52 -8.02 1.99
N VAL A 360 7.54 -7.28 3.10
CA VAL A 360 6.36 -6.65 3.71
C VAL A 360 6.73 -5.20 3.98
N SER A 361 6.01 -4.25 3.38
CA SER A 361 6.19 -2.82 3.67
C SER A 361 5.35 -2.39 4.88
N ASP A 362 5.82 -1.36 5.58
CA ASP A 362 5.20 -0.84 6.81
C ASP A 362 5.33 0.68 6.83
N ASP A 363 4.22 1.38 6.69
CA ASP A 363 4.20 2.84 6.64
C ASP A 363 4.32 3.49 8.02
N TYR A 364 3.94 2.78 9.07
CA TYR A 364 3.99 3.28 10.44
C TYR A 364 5.41 3.21 11.01
N ALA A 365 6.09 2.06 10.85
CA ALA A 365 7.48 1.89 11.27
C ALA A 365 8.49 2.52 10.30
N GLY A 366 8.07 2.88 9.08
CA GLY A 366 8.98 3.36 8.03
C GLY A 366 9.96 2.30 7.57
N ALA A 367 9.53 1.05 7.50
CA ALA A 367 10.37 -0.11 7.29
C ALA A 367 9.85 -1.04 6.19
N ILE A 368 10.73 -1.90 5.72
CA ILE A 368 10.40 -3.08 4.93
C ILE A 368 11.00 -4.28 5.64
N TYR A 369 10.21 -5.32 5.81
CA TYR A 369 10.65 -6.60 6.38
C TYR A 369 10.85 -7.62 5.28
N ARG A 370 11.79 -8.54 5.48
CA ARG A 370 12.01 -9.71 4.64
C ARG A 370 11.67 -10.96 5.43
N ILE A 371 10.73 -11.74 4.91
CA ILE A 371 10.36 -13.04 5.45
C ILE A 371 10.98 -14.11 4.55
N SER A 372 11.73 -15.02 5.14
CA SER A 372 12.40 -16.13 4.47
C SER A 372 12.10 -17.44 5.16
N TYR A 373 12.32 -18.55 4.45
CA TYR A 373 12.17 -19.90 4.98
C TYR A 373 13.53 -20.61 4.98
N ARG A 374 13.89 -21.19 6.11
CA ARG A 374 15.06 -22.06 6.24
C ARG A 374 14.62 -23.50 6.03
N ARG A 375 15.20 -24.13 5.03
CA ARG A 375 15.04 -25.58 4.78
C ARG A 375 15.76 -26.40 5.84
#